data_1fa9423bb5c39082ceb2253b72179f5f
#
_entry.id   1fa9423bb5c39082ceb2253b72179f5f
#
_cell.length_a   1.000
_cell.length_b   1.000
_cell.length_c   1.000
_cell.angle_alpha   90.00
_cell.angle_beta   90.00
_cell.angle_gamma   90.00
#
_symmetry.space_group_name_H-M   'P 1'
#
loop_
_entity.id
_entity.type
_entity.pdbx_description
1 polymer ?
#
loop_
_entity_poly.entity_id
_entity_poly.type
_entity_poly.pdbx_seq_one_letter_code
_entity_poly.pdbx_strand_id
1 'polypeptide(L)'
;MKRTSKEIIELFDDTYNLDFFFLQLQQLTGIRLYENESVIIFDEVQLLPKARQAIKYLVADGRYKYIETGSLLSIKKNTQDILIPSEERKISIYPMDFEEFLWAIGDEITADTIKLLLKNKKSAGNAMHRNLMRIFRLYMLVGGMPP
;
A
#
# COMPACT_ATOMS: atom_id res chain seq x y z
N MET A 1 -9.01 2.80 -16.58
CA MET A 1 -8.72 2.62 -18.02
C MET A 1 -7.41 1.86 -18.13
N LYS A 2 -7.43 0.56 -18.48
CA LYS A 2 -6.20 -0.22 -18.71
C LYS A 2 -5.59 0.22 -20.03
N ARG A 3 -4.68 1.18 -20.02
CA ARG A 3 -3.86 1.48 -21.19
C ARG A 3 -2.63 0.56 -21.21
N THR A 4 -2.20 0.25 -22.37
CA THR A 4 -1.27 -0.80 -22.75
C THR A 4 0.07 -0.63 -22.05
N SER A 5 0.55 -1.68 -21.42
CA SER A 5 1.85 -1.76 -20.72
C SER A 5 3.05 -1.27 -21.55
N LYS A 6 2.95 -1.23 -22.87
CA LYS A 6 4.03 -0.85 -23.78
C LYS A 6 4.31 0.65 -23.76
N GLU A 7 3.30 1.51 -23.87
CA GLU A 7 3.48 2.98 -23.86
C GLU A 7 4.03 3.49 -22.51
N ILE A 8 3.59 2.84 -21.42
CA ILE A 8 4.11 3.17 -20.07
C ILE A 8 5.57 2.70 -19.92
N ILE A 9 5.94 1.55 -20.50
CA ILE A 9 7.33 1.05 -20.46
C ILE A 9 8.25 2.00 -21.24
N GLU A 10 7.83 2.43 -22.43
CA GLU A 10 8.57 3.34 -23.29
C GLU A 10 8.78 4.72 -22.62
N LEU A 11 7.82 5.18 -21.80
CA LEU A 11 7.96 6.41 -21.02
C LEU A 11 9.19 6.40 -20.10
N PHE A 12 9.55 5.23 -19.55
CA PHE A 12 10.70 5.08 -18.66
C PHE A 12 12.02 4.77 -19.37
N ASP A 13 12.02 4.74 -20.71
CA ASP A 13 13.26 4.56 -21.49
C ASP A 13 14.09 5.83 -21.57
N ASP A 14 13.46 7.01 -21.49
CA ASP A 14 14.13 8.31 -21.46
C ASP A 14 13.71 9.13 -20.24
N THR A 15 14.43 8.93 -19.15
CA THR A 15 14.26 9.69 -17.90
C THR A 15 15.29 10.81 -17.74
N TYR A 16 16.10 11.09 -18.76
CA TYR A 16 17.08 12.16 -18.71
C TYR A 16 16.44 13.54 -18.80
N ASN A 17 15.33 13.66 -19.53
CA ASN A 17 14.56 14.89 -19.62
C ASN A 17 13.24 14.76 -18.84
N LEU A 18 13.26 15.16 -17.57
CA LEU A 18 12.11 15.04 -16.70
C LEU A 18 10.93 15.94 -17.11
N ASP A 19 11.18 17.08 -17.76
CA ASP A 19 10.11 17.96 -18.26
C ASP A 19 9.31 17.24 -19.35
N PHE A 20 10.02 16.59 -20.26
CA PHE A 20 9.39 15.80 -21.32
C PHE A 20 8.70 14.55 -20.76
N PHE A 21 9.30 13.88 -19.79
CA PHE A 21 8.71 12.75 -19.07
C PHE A 21 7.36 13.13 -18.46
N PHE A 22 7.29 14.23 -17.70
CA PHE A 22 6.02 14.63 -17.05
C PHE A 22 4.98 15.13 -18.07
N LEU A 23 5.42 15.75 -19.18
CA LEU A 23 4.51 16.12 -20.26
C LEU A 23 3.86 14.87 -20.88
N GLN A 24 4.65 13.85 -21.20
CA GLN A 24 4.16 12.58 -21.74
C GLN A 24 3.27 11.85 -20.74
N LEU A 25 3.64 11.83 -19.45
CA LEU A 25 2.83 11.22 -18.40
C LEU A 25 1.44 11.87 -18.31
N GLN A 26 1.36 13.19 -18.36
CA GLN A 26 0.10 13.92 -18.37
C GLN A 26 -0.73 13.61 -19.64
N GLN A 27 -0.08 13.52 -20.78
CA GLN A 27 -0.74 13.18 -22.04
C GLN A 27 -1.29 11.73 -22.02
N LEU A 28 -0.50 10.77 -21.55
CA LEU A 28 -0.89 9.38 -21.46
C LEU A 28 -2.03 9.14 -20.46
N THR A 29 -1.98 9.83 -19.33
CA THR A 29 -3.00 9.66 -18.26
C THR A 29 -4.22 10.54 -18.49
N GLY A 30 -4.09 11.64 -19.22
CA GLY A 30 -5.10 12.70 -19.34
C GLY A 30 -5.28 13.50 -18.05
N ILE A 31 -4.33 13.43 -17.12
CA ILE A 31 -4.38 14.08 -15.80
C ILE A 31 -3.32 15.17 -15.77
N ARG A 32 -3.73 16.40 -15.42
CA ARG A 32 -2.80 17.49 -15.20
C ARG A 32 -2.09 17.33 -13.85
N LEU A 33 -0.79 17.53 -13.82
CA LEU A 33 0.03 17.53 -12.61
C LEU A 33 0.29 18.97 -12.15
N TYR A 34 0.20 19.17 -10.83
CA TYR A 34 0.48 20.44 -10.17
C TYR A 34 1.68 20.27 -9.24
N GLU A 35 2.71 21.10 -9.42
CA GLU A 35 3.93 21.05 -8.62
C GLU A 35 3.62 21.21 -7.14
N ASN A 36 4.29 20.43 -6.29
CA ASN A 36 4.12 20.36 -4.83
C ASN A 36 2.73 19.91 -4.31
N GLU A 37 1.74 19.72 -5.19
CA GLU A 37 0.38 19.31 -4.82
C GLU A 37 0.08 17.87 -5.26
N SER A 38 0.47 17.50 -6.49
CA SER A 38 0.16 16.20 -7.05
C SER A 38 0.99 15.08 -6.42
N VAL A 39 0.34 13.92 -6.25
CA VAL A 39 0.97 12.67 -5.82
C VAL A 39 0.91 11.68 -6.98
N ILE A 40 2.05 11.12 -7.37
CA ILE A 40 2.16 10.10 -8.40
C ILE A 40 2.27 8.73 -7.73
N ILE A 41 1.37 7.82 -8.06
CA ILE A 41 1.32 6.47 -7.47
C ILE A 41 1.78 5.45 -8.51
N PHE A 42 2.84 4.73 -8.21
CA PHE A 42 3.32 3.59 -8.97
C PHE A 42 2.80 2.31 -8.32
N ASP A 43 1.72 1.79 -8.90
CA ASP A 43 1.07 0.58 -8.41
C ASP A 43 1.76 -0.66 -8.99
N GLU A 44 2.00 -1.68 -8.14
CA GLU A 44 2.68 -2.92 -8.51
C GLU A 44 4.06 -2.66 -9.17
N VAL A 45 4.86 -1.80 -8.55
CA VAL A 45 6.14 -1.31 -9.12
C VAL A 45 7.11 -2.42 -9.51
N GLN A 46 7.01 -3.62 -8.93
CA GLN A 46 7.82 -4.78 -9.30
C GLN A 46 7.56 -5.28 -10.74
N LEU A 47 6.41 -4.92 -11.33
CA LEU A 47 6.10 -5.25 -12.74
C LEU A 47 6.84 -4.35 -13.72
N LEU A 48 7.39 -3.23 -13.25
CA LEU A 48 8.11 -2.26 -14.07
C LEU A 48 9.43 -1.82 -13.40
N PRO A 49 10.50 -2.64 -13.46
CA PRO A 49 11.79 -2.35 -12.82
C PRO A 49 12.40 -1.00 -13.25
N LYS A 50 12.17 -0.56 -14.50
CA LYS A 50 12.61 0.75 -14.99
C LYS A 50 11.97 1.91 -14.24
N ALA A 51 10.69 1.81 -13.90
CA ALA A 51 10.02 2.82 -13.05
C ALA A 51 10.70 2.90 -11.69
N ARG A 52 11.01 1.75 -11.09
CA ARG A 52 11.70 1.70 -9.80
C ARG A 52 13.09 2.36 -9.84
N GLN A 53 13.84 2.20 -10.94
CA GLN A 53 15.12 2.90 -11.14
C GLN A 53 14.94 4.41 -11.30
N ALA A 54 13.90 4.83 -12.03
CA ALA A 54 13.61 6.23 -12.30
C ALA A 54 13.22 7.01 -11.04
N ILE A 55 12.58 6.36 -10.05
CA ILE A 55 12.08 7.03 -8.85
C ILE A 55 13.15 7.83 -8.12
N LYS A 56 14.40 7.34 -8.06
CA LYS A 56 15.50 8.10 -7.47
C LYS A 56 15.69 9.48 -8.13
N TYR A 57 15.60 9.54 -9.44
CA TYR A 57 15.75 10.80 -10.20
C TYR A 57 14.51 11.67 -10.05
N LEU A 58 13.32 11.05 -10.05
CA LEU A 58 12.05 11.73 -9.87
C LEU A 58 11.93 12.37 -8.47
N VAL A 59 12.39 11.68 -7.43
CA VAL A 59 12.41 12.20 -6.05
C VAL A 59 13.45 13.34 -5.94
N ALA A 60 14.63 13.19 -6.56
CA ALA A 60 15.67 14.22 -6.55
C ALA A 60 15.24 15.52 -7.27
N ASP A 61 14.36 15.42 -8.27
CA ASP A 61 13.75 16.56 -8.96
C ASP A 61 12.84 17.39 -8.04
N GLY A 62 12.13 16.75 -7.11
CA GLY A 62 11.40 17.40 -6.02
C GLY A 62 10.04 18.01 -6.39
N ARG A 63 9.62 18.02 -7.66
CA ARG A 63 8.35 18.64 -8.09
C ARG A 63 7.10 17.94 -7.57
N TYR A 64 7.14 16.63 -7.38
CA TYR A 64 5.99 15.82 -7.01
C TYR A 64 6.29 14.90 -5.84
N LYS A 65 5.25 14.38 -5.21
CA LYS A 65 5.34 13.33 -4.19
C LYS A 65 5.05 11.98 -4.82
N TYR A 66 5.68 10.93 -4.31
CA TYR A 66 5.58 9.59 -4.88
C TYR A 66 5.16 8.57 -3.85
N ILE A 67 4.29 7.65 -4.27
CA ILE A 67 3.91 6.47 -3.49
C ILE A 67 4.15 5.25 -4.40
N GLU A 68 4.79 4.23 -3.85
CA GLU A 68 4.99 2.97 -4.52
C GLU A 68 4.25 1.87 -3.78
N THR A 69 3.53 1.04 -4.51
CA THR A 69 2.96 -0.19 -3.98
C THR A 69 3.63 -1.41 -4.60
N GLY A 70 3.62 -2.52 -3.91
CA GLY A 70 4.12 -3.76 -4.46
C GLY A 70 4.30 -4.87 -3.42
N SER A 71 4.39 -6.10 -3.90
CA SER A 71 4.64 -7.26 -3.08
C SER A 71 6.10 -7.29 -2.58
N LEU A 72 6.30 -7.39 -1.27
CA LEU A 72 7.61 -7.40 -0.62
C LEU A 72 8.56 -8.48 -1.19
N LEU A 73 8.03 -9.66 -1.50
CA LEU A 73 8.81 -10.77 -2.07
C LEU A 73 9.27 -10.48 -3.50
N SER A 74 8.40 -9.87 -4.30
CA SER A 74 8.71 -9.52 -5.69
C SER A 74 9.66 -8.33 -5.75
N ILE A 75 9.50 -7.35 -4.86
CA ILE A 75 10.43 -6.22 -4.76
C ILE A 75 11.84 -6.71 -4.41
N LYS A 76 12.00 -7.58 -3.41
CA LYS A 76 13.32 -8.12 -3.03
C LYS A 76 14.01 -8.90 -4.15
N LYS A 77 13.27 -9.66 -4.95
CA LYS A 77 13.84 -10.43 -6.07
C LYS A 77 14.30 -9.54 -7.24
N ASN A 78 13.55 -8.49 -7.53
CA ASN A 78 13.75 -7.65 -8.73
C ASN A 78 14.57 -6.39 -8.47
N THR A 79 15.01 -6.13 -7.23
CA THR A 79 15.67 -4.88 -6.84
C THR A 79 17.02 -5.06 -6.16
N GLN A 80 17.65 -6.25 -6.30
CA GLN A 80 18.95 -6.53 -5.65
C GLN A 80 20.04 -5.53 -6.06
N ASP A 81 19.95 -4.94 -7.28
CA ASP A 81 20.92 -4.01 -7.83
C ASP A 81 20.38 -2.58 -8.01
N ILE A 82 19.18 -2.26 -7.46
CA ILE A 82 18.58 -0.93 -7.60
C ILE A 82 18.93 -0.07 -6.39
N LEU A 83 19.51 1.10 -6.67
CA LEU A 83 19.75 2.14 -5.66
C LEU A 83 18.42 2.69 -5.16
N ILE A 84 18.12 2.42 -3.90
CA ILE A 84 16.93 2.91 -3.19
C ILE A 84 17.22 4.34 -2.74
N PRO A 85 16.29 5.32 -2.93
CA PRO A 85 16.43 6.65 -2.35
C PRO A 85 16.56 6.58 -0.82
N SER A 86 17.44 7.38 -0.25
CA SER A 86 17.62 7.47 1.21
C SER A 86 16.40 8.02 1.93
N GLU A 87 15.54 8.74 1.21
CA GLU A 87 14.32 9.38 1.67
C GLU A 87 13.09 8.44 1.65
N GLU A 88 13.27 7.18 1.24
CA GLU A 88 12.16 6.22 1.19
C GLU A 88 11.67 5.83 2.58
N ARG A 89 10.38 6.04 2.84
CA ARG A 89 9.70 5.53 4.02
C ARG A 89 8.90 4.27 3.66
N LYS A 90 9.31 3.12 4.19
CA LYS A 90 8.59 1.86 4.00
C LYS A 90 7.46 1.71 5.01
N ILE A 91 6.28 1.36 4.51
CA ILE A 91 5.12 0.99 5.31
C ILE A 91 4.71 -0.41 4.89
N SER A 92 4.75 -1.35 5.83
CA SER A 92 4.26 -2.72 5.58
C SER A 92 2.78 -2.79 5.92
N ILE A 93 2.00 -3.26 4.95
CA ILE A 93 0.57 -3.52 5.12
C ILE A 93 0.41 -5.04 5.25
N TYR A 94 -0.21 -5.47 6.34
CA TYR A 94 -0.50 -6.86 6.64
C TYR A 94 -2.01 -7.14 6.46
N PRO A 95 -2.43 -8.40 6.35
CA PRO A 95 -3.83 -8.76 6.49
C PRO A 95 -4.39 -8.20 7.80
N MET A 96 -5.67 -7.83 7.81
CA MET A 96 -6.35 -7.33 9.01
C MET A 96 -6.18 -8.32 10.17
N ASP A 97 -5.86 -7.79 11.34
CA ASP A 97 -5.93 -8.56 12.57
C ASP A 97 -7.38 -8.66 13.08
N PHE A 98 -7.58 -9.31 14.23
CA PHE A 98 -8.92 -9.51 14.75
C PHE A 98 -9.57 -8.20 15.24
N GLU A 99 -8.80 -7.24 15.72
CA GLU A 99 -9.29 -5.93 16.13
C GLU A 99 -9.76 -5.13 14.91
N GLU A 100 -8.94 -5.08 13.85
CA GLU A 100 -9.29 -4.43 12.59
C GLU A 100 -10.51 -5.09 11.91
N PHE A 101 -10.64 -6.41 12.02
CA PHE A 101 -11.82 -7.13 11.56
C PHE A 101 -13.08 -6.73 12.34
N LEU A 102 -12.99 -6.56 13.66
CA LEU A 102 -14.10 -6.07 14.47
C LEU A 102 -14.55 -4.69 14.01
N TRP A 103 -13.61 -3.76 13.76
CA TRP A 103 -13.93 -2.44 13.23
C TRP A 103 -14.59 -2.50 11.85
N ALA A 104 -14.11 -3.38 10.98
CA ALA A 104 -14.67 -3.56 9.63
C ALA A 104 -16.14 -4.04 9.65
N ILE A 105 -16.55 -4.79 10.68
CA ILE A 105 -17.94 -5.20 10.87
C ILE A 105 -18.75 -4.23 11.76
N GLY A 106 -18.19 -3.08 12.13
CA GLY A 106 -18.85 -2.04 12.93
C GLY A 106 -18.84 -2.30 14.44
N ASP A 107 -17.99 -3.22 14.93
CA ASP A 107 -17.86 -3.50 16.37
C ASP A 107 -16.64 -2.78 16.94
N GLU A 108 -16.85 -1.58 17.46
CA GLU A 108 -15.79 -0.74 18.05
C GLU A 108 -15.56 -1.03 19.55
N ILE A 109 -16.39 -1.87 20.18
CA ILE A 109 -16.42 -2.05 21.64
C ILE A 109 -15.69 -3.33 22.07
N THR A 110 -15.82 -4.39 21.30
CA THR A 110 -15.36 -5.73 21.70
C THR A 110 -13.86 -5.80 21.93
N ALA A 111 -13.04 -5.14 21.09
CA ALA A 111 -11.59 -5.14 21.25
C ALA A 111 -11.15 -4.51 22.59
N ASP A 112 -11.68 -3.35 22.92
CA ASP A 112 -11.37 -2.66 24.18
C ASP A 112 -11.87 -3.43 25.39
N THR A 113 -13.02 -4.07 25.27
CA THR A 113 -13.56 -4.94 26.32
C THR A 113 -12.64 -6.13 26.60
N ILE A 114 -12.12 -6.79 25.54
CA ILE A 114 -11.15 -7.89 25.68
C ILE A 114 -9.87 -7.39 26.38
N LYS A 115 -9.32 -6.25 25.95
CA LYS A 115 -8.13 -5.65 26.55
C LYS A 115 -8.34 -5.35 28.04
N LEU A 116 -9.51 -4.81 28.41
CA LEU A 116 -9.86 -4.50 29.77
C LEU A 116 -9.99 -5.76 30.66
N LEU A 117 -10.64 -6.81 30.13
CA LEU A 117 -10.77 -8.09 30.83
C LEU A 117 -9.42 -8.72 31.09
N LEU A 118 -8.53 -8.73 30.08
CA LEU A 118 -7.17 -9.23 30.22
C LEU A 118 -6.36 -8.45 31.26
N LYS A 119 -6.40 -7.11 31.20
CA LYS A 119 -5.70 -6.23 32.15
C LYS A 119 -6.15 -6.50 33.60
N ASN A 120 -7.45 -6.71 33.82
CA ASN A 120 -8.02 -6.96 35.13
C ASN A 120 -8.03 -8.45 35.52
N LYS A 121 -7.53 -9.35 34.67
CA LYS A 121 -7.56 -10.80 34.86
C LYS A 121 -8.98 -11.33 35.20
N LYS A 122 -10.00 -10.75 34.55
CA LYS A 122 -11.41 -11.12 34.74
C LYS A 122 -11.92 -12.01 33.62
N SER A 123 -12.76 -12.97 33.95
CA SER A 123 -13.45 -13.80 32.97
C SER A 123 -14.54 -13.01 32.26
N ALA A 124 -14.70 -13.24 30.95
CA ALA A 124 -15.79 -12.68 30.15
C ALA A 124 -17.20 -13.24 30.53
N GLY A 125 -17.25 -14.33 31.30
CA GLY A 125 -18.50 -15.06 31.54
C GLY A 125 -18.99 -15.83 30.31
N ASN A 126 -19.87 -16.80 30.52
CA ASN A 126 -20.24 -17.77 29.47
C ASN A 126 -20.95 -17.15 28.26
N ALA A 127 -21.82 -16.15 28.47
CA ALA A 127 -22.56 -15.53 27.36
C ALA A 127 -21.64 -14.71 26.44
N MET A 128 -20.81 -13.85 27.02
CA MET A 128 -19.88 -13.03 26.29
C MET A 128 -18.81 -13.91 25.60
N HIS A 129 -18.29 -14.91 26.30
CA HIS A 129 -17.33 -15.83 25.73
C HIS A 129 -17.86 -16.53 24.47
N ARG A 130 -19.11 -17.05 24.51
CA ARG A 130 -19.75 -17.66 23.34
C ARG A 130 -19.85 -16.69 22.15
N ASN A 131 -20.23 -15.43 22.40
CA ASN A 131 -20.32 -14.42 21.35
C ASN A 131 -18.94 -14.10 20.75
N LEU A 132 -17.94 -13.87 21.60
CA LEU A 132 -16.55 -13.65 21.15
C LEU A 132 -16.03 -14.80 20.29
N MET A 133 -16.25 -16.04 20.73
CA MET A 133 -15.82 -17.22 19.97
C MET A 133 -16.57 -17.38 18.65
N ARG A 134 -17.82 -16.96 18.57
CA ARG A 134 -18.57 -16.94 17.30
C ARG A 134 -17.97 -15.94 16.32
N ILE A 135 -17.67 -14.72 16.76
CA ILE A 135 -17.07 -13.69 15.92
C ILE A 135 -15.64 -14.08 15.51
N PHE A 136 -14.85 -14.62 16.44
CA PHE A 136 -13.49 -15.08 16.15
C PHE A 136 -13.47 -16.23 15.14
N ARG A 137 -14.42 -17.18 15.21
CA ARG A 137 -14.56 -18.22 14.17
C ARG A 137 -14.93 -17.63 12.82
N LEU A 138 -15.77 -16.59 12.77
CA LEU A 138 -16.09 -15.88 11.54
C LEU A 138 -14.82 -15.24 10.94
N TYR A 139 -14.02 -14.56 11.76
CA TYR A 139 -12.73 -14.02 11.34
C TYR A 139 -11.80 -15.10 10.77
N MET A 140 -11.70 -16.26 11.42
CA MET A 140 -10.87 -17.38 10.90
C MET A 140 -11.38 -17.93 9.58
N LEU A 141 -12.67 -17.85 9.29
CA LEU A 141 -13.26 -18.31 8.00
C LEU A 141 -13.08 -17.28 6.89
N VAL A 142 -13.30 -16.01 7.19
CA VAL A 142 -13.22 -14.91 6.21
C VAL A 142 -11.77 -14.52 5.95
N GLY A 143 -10.93 -14.60 6.98
CA GLY A 143 -9.54 -14.15 6.93
C GLY A 143 -9.38 -12.63 7.06
N GLY A 144 -8.16 -12.18 7.00
CA GLY A 144 -7.80 -10.76 7.13
C GLY A 144 -7.68 -10.01 5.79
N MET A 145 -8.05 -10.63 4.67
CA MET A 145 -8.06 -9.97 3.36
C MET A 145 -9.49 -9.77 2.89
N PRO A 146 -10.00 -8.52 2.87
CA PRO A 146 -11.30 -8.24 2.29
C PRO A 146 -11.30 -8.55 0.79
N PRO A 147 -12.45 -8.93 0.22
CA PRO A 147 -12.58 -9.23 -1.21
C PRO A 147 -12.35 -8.00 -2.09
#